data_b648b0e29101a0e8fb07cfba20cefdb5
#
_entry.id   b648b0e29101a0e8fb07cfba20cefdb5
#
_cell.length_a   1.000
_cell.length_b   1.000
_cell.length_c   1.000
_cell.angle_alpha   90.00
_cell.angle_beta   90.00
_cell.angle_gamma   90.00
#
_symmetry.space_group_name_H-M   'P 1'
#
loop_
_entity.id
_entity.type
_entity.pdbx_description
1 polymer ?
#
loop_
_entity_poly.entity_id
_entity_poly.type
_entity_poly.pdbx_seq_one_letter_code
_entity_poly.pdbx_strand_id
1 'polypeptide(L)'
;SAPMFHIRQNTKGCFVEIPKRLINRDFLLAARVMTVSSPNNKVKLYAGQRLYDPVWIRLKYDKEQLYLLRPDSKNLCEDTTHLSYPAYARNAITPIAESWKIEQETDSSIVVNWSKFLSEPIEGVDPFGGKTSPGRSLPQLNKILQVDVHEKNLEVSVQYGFEGTTQPFLTTIRKSLLLLPEQPMQPRIHDARVGYDNIPKRKFNFDTPSIAAENYITRFRIVPSPKDVRSYLQGK
;
A
#
# COMPACT_ATOMS: atom_id res chain seq x y z
N SER A 1 -21.95 -7.26 -3.10
CA SER A 1 -21.06 -7.18 -1.92
C SER A 1 -20.90 -5.72 -1.52
N ALA A 2 -20.76 -5.45 -0.21
CA ALA A 2 -20.57 -4.11 0.29
C ALA A 2 -19.15 -3.60 -0.08
N PRO A 3 -19.00 -2.31 -0.40
CA PRO A 3 -17.69 -1.73 -0.69
C PRO A 3 -16.79 -1.78 0.56
N MET A 4 -15.48 -1.79 0.32
CA MET A 4 -14.47 -1.83 1.40
C MET A 4 -14.56 -0.60 2.30
N PHE A 5 -14.72 0.58 1.71
CA PHE A 5 -14.87 1.87 2.38
C PHE A 5 -16.06 2.63 1.81
N HIS A 6 -16.61 3.57 2.59
CA HIS A 6 -17.51 4.59 2.07
C HIS A 6 -16.77 5.94 2.01
N ILE A 7 -16.75 6.55 0.83
CA ILE A 7 -16.02 7.80 0.60
C ILE A 7 -17.01 8.92 0.30
N ARG A 8 -16.86 10.04 1.02
CA ARG A 8 -17.63 11.26 0.81
C ARG A 8 -16.66 12.40 0.50
N GLN A 9 -16.81 12.99 -0.68
CA GLN A 9 -16.03 14.14 -1.10
C GLN A 9 -16.91 15.39 -1.07
N ASN A 10 -16.44 16.44 -0.41
CA ASN A 10 -17.10 17.74 -0.33
C ASN A 10 -16.05 18.88 -0.30
N THR A 11 -16.50 20.12 -0.15
CA THR A 11 -15.62 21.30 -0.10
C THR A 11 -14.63 21.31 1.06
N LYS A 12 -14.88 20.53 2.13
CA LYS A 12 -14.00 20.40 3.30
C LYS A 12 -12.96 19.29 3.15
N GLY A 13 -13.11 18.43 2.13
CA GLY A 13 -12.15 17.36 1.86
C GLY A 13 -12.75 16.03 1.45
N CYS A 14 -11.92 15.01 1.51
CA CYS A 14 -12.26 13.63 1.21
C CYS A 14 -12.31 12.83 2.52
N PHE A 15 -13.51 12.51 2.97
CA PHE A 15 -13.76 11.77 4.19
C PHE A 15 -14.00 10.31 3.87
N VAL A 16 -13.29 9.45 4.58
CA VAL A 16 -13.36 8.00 4.40
C VAL A 16 -13.92 7.37 5.66
N GLU A 17 -15.03 6.68 5.50
CA GLU A 17 -15.62 5.84 6.54
C GLU A 17 -15.03 4.43 6.43
N ILE A 18 -14.34 4.03 7.49
CA ILE A 18 -13.59 2.78 7.57
C ILE A 18 -14.33 1.86 8.54
N PRO A 19 -14.86 0.72 8.09
CA PRO A 19 -15.44 -0.28 8.98
C PRO A 19 -14.42 -0.80 10.00
N LYS A 20 -14.80 -0.89 11.27
CA LYS A 20 -13.91 -1.37 12.36
C LYS A 20 -13.38 -2.80 12.12
N ARG A 21 -14.09 -3.61 11.34
CA ARG A 21 -13.63 -4.94 10.90
C ARG A 21 -12.34 -4.90 10.05
N LEU A 22 -12.00 -3.74 9.50
CA LEU A 22 -10.79 -3.53 8.69
C LEU A 22 -9.61 -3.01 9.53
N ILE A 23 -9.83 -2.67 10.78
CA ILE A 23 -8.77 -2.31 11.71
C ILE A 23 -7.92 -3.55 12.02
N ASN A 24 -6.61 -3.35 12.11
CA ASN A 24 -5.59 -4.39 12.27
C ASN A 24 -5.51 -5.39 11.08
N ARG A 25 -6.24 -5.13 9.98
CA ARG A 25 -6.09 -5.87 8.73
C ARG A 25 -4.91 -5.33 7.93
N ASP A 26 -4.33 -6.20 7.16
CA ASP A 26 -3.20 -5.89 6.29
C ASP A 26 -3.67 -5.49 4.91
N PHE A 27 -3.01 -4.47 4.36
CA PHE A 27 -3.26 -3.96 3.02
C PHE A 27 -1.95 -3.86 2.26
N LEU A 28 -2.06 -3.88 0.94
CA LEU A 28 -0.96 -3.62 0.03
C LEU A 28 -1.26 -2.33 -0.73
N LEU A 29 -0.39 -1.34 -0.59
CA LEU A 29 -0.45 -0.10 -1.36
C LEU A 29 0.49 -0.21 -2.56
N ALA A 30 -0.07 -0.13 -3.75
CA ALA A 30 0.67 -0.12 -5.01
C ALA A 30 0.36 1.16 -5.78
N ALA A 31 1.28 1.61 -6.63
CA ALA A 31 1.04 2.76 -7.48
C ALA A 31 1.65 2.56 -8.86
N ARG A 32 0.99 3.12 -9.89
CA ARG A 32 1.43 3.09 -11.28
C ARG A 32 1.25 4.45 -11.93
N VAL A 33 2.19 4.79 -12.80
CA VAL A 33 2.10 5.96 -13.67
C VAL A 33 1.05 5.70 -14.74
N MET A 34 0.07 6.58 -14.88
CA MET A 34 -0.97 6.51 -15.91
C MET A 34 -0.67 7.42 -17.08
N THR A 35 -0.30 8.67 -16.78
CA THR A 35 0.04 9.68 -17.77
C THR A 35 1.22 10.51 -17.32
N VAL A 36 1.93 11.06 -18.27
CA VAL A 36 3.10 11.92 -18.04
C VAL A 36 3.03 13.09 -19.01
N SER A 37 3.20 14.33 -18.52
CA SER A 37 3.33 15.47 -19.41
C SER A 37 4.66 15.43 -20.17
N SER A 38 4.63 15.87 -21.44
CA SER A 38 5.75 15.84 -22.37
C SER A 38 6.88 16.80 -21.99
N PRO A 39 8.05 16.72 -22.53
CA PRO A 39 9.21 15.82 -22.35
C PRO A 39 10.25 16.35 -21.34
N ASN A 40 9.92 17.28 -20.42
CA ASN A 40 10.88 18.00 -19.58
C ASN A 40 10.94 17.51 -18.12
N ASN A 41 10.74 16.24 -17.89
CA ASN A 41 10.95 15.72 -16.55
C ASN A 41 12.42 15.33 -16.31
N LYS A 42 12.95 15.66 -15.16
CA LYS A 42 14.29 15.26 -14.71
C LYS A 42 14.38 13.74 -14.43
N VAL A 43 13.24 13.10 -14.33
CA VAL A 43 13.09 11.66 -14.08
C VAL A 43 12.42 11.04 -15.29
N LYS A 44 13.02 10.01 -15.87
CA LYS A 44 12.40 9.26 -16.97
C LYS A 44 11.20 8.48 -16.46
N LEU A 45 10.00 9.02 -16.70
CA LEU A 45 8.73 8.39 -16.37
C LEU A 45 8.00 8.00 -17.66
N TYR A 46 7.28 6.89 -17.63
CA TYR A 46 6.43 6.44 -18.72
C TYR A 46 5.17 5.76 -18.20
N ALA A 47 4.11 5.80 -18.97
CA ALA A 47 2.85 5.17 -18.64
C ALA A 47 3.02 3.66 -18.41
N GLY A 48 2.35 3.13 -17.39
CA GLY A 48 2.45 1.72 -16.95
C GLY A 48 3.60 1.44 -15.98
N GLN A 49 4.52 2.38 -15.80
CA GLN A 49 5.67 2.20 -14.92
C GLN A 49 5.23 2.05 -13.46
N ARG A 50 5.81 1.07 -12.78
CA ARG A 50 5.81 0.94 -11.33
C ARG A 50 7.14 1.48 -10.81
N LEU A 51 7.09 2.50 -9.94
CA LEU A 51 8.30 3.16 -9.44
C LEU A 51 8.87 2.47 -8.19
N TYR A 52 8.02 1.80 -7.42
CA TYR A 52 8.39 1.11 -6.19
C TYR A 52 7.67 -0.22 -6.07
N ASP A 53 8.22 -1.07 -5.26
CA ASP A 53 7.52 -2.26 -4.82
C ASP A 53 6.30 -1.88 -3.98
N PRO A 54 5.22 -2.64 -4.06
CA PRO A 54 4.05 -2.41 -3.23
C PRO A 54 4.41 -2.40 -1.76
N VAL A 55 3.82 -1.47 -1.01
CA VAL A 55 4.10 -1.27 0.41
C VAL A 55 3.04 -1.98 1.24
N TRP A 56 3.50 -2.84 2.15
CA TRP A 56 2.63 -3.44 3.15
C TRP A 56 2.31 -2.40 4.22
N ILE A 57 1.02 -2.19 4.46
CA ILE A 57 0.51 -1.27 5.47
C ILE A 57 -0.56 -1.93 6.32
N ARG A 58 -0.76 -1.40 7.53
CA ARG A 58 -1.80 -1.81 8.47
C ARG A 58 -2.43 -0.60 9.12
N LEU A 59 -3.75 -0.59 9.23
CA LEU A 59 -4.46 0.43 9.96
C LEU A 59 -4.60 0.01 11.43
N LYS A 60 -4.15 0.86 12.34
CA LYS A 60 -4.32 0.69 13.78
C LYS A 60 -5.08 1.88 14.34
N TYR A 61 -6.00 1.62 15.21
CA TYR A 61 -6.85 2.63 15.81
C TYR A 61 -6.65 2.63 17.32
N ASP A 62 -6.57 3.81 17.89
CA ASP A 62 -6.86 4.06 19.30
C ASP A 62 -8.05 5.03 19.38
N LYS A 63 -8.53 5.35 20.59
CA LYS A 63 -9.76 6.13 20.77
C LYS A 63 -9.76 7.53 20.12
N GLU A 64 -8.60 8.07 19.77
CA GLU A 64 -8.46 9.44 19.27
C GLU A 64 -7.96 9.50 17.84
N GLN A 65 -7.14 8.54 17.42
CA GLN A 65 -6.43 8.58 16.16
C GLN A 65 -6.43 7.24 15.42
N LEU A 66 -6.45 7.33 14.10
CA LEU A 66 -6.14 6.24 13.21
C LEU A 66 -4.68 6.37 12.76
N TYR A 67 -3.91 5.31 12.91
CA TYR A 67 -2.52 5.22 12.49
C TYR A 67 -2.37 4.33 11.27
N LEU A 68 -1.53 4.75 10.34
CA LEU A 68 -1.02 3.90 9.27
C LEU A 68 0.34 3.37 9.70
N LEU A 69 0.39 2.09 9.94
CA LEU A 69 1.62 1.36 10.27
C LEU A 69 2.25 0.80 9.00
N ARG A 70 3.57 0.70 9.01
CA ARG A 70 4.36 0.05 7.97
C ARG A 70 5.06 -1.18 8.54
N PRO A 71 4.42 -2.35 8.53
CA PRO A 71 5.03 -3.58 9.02
C PRO A 71 6.30 -3.93 8.24
N ASP A 72 7.26 -4.53 8.92
CA ASP A 72 8.48 -5.01 8.27
C ASP A 72 8.19 -6.27 7.47
N SER A 73 8.37 -6.19 6.15
CA SER A 73 8.18 -7.31 5.24
C SER A 73 9.46 -8.13 5.00
N LYS A 74 10.60 -7.65 5.50
CA LYS A 74 11.93 -8.23 5.21
C LYS A 74 12.49 -9.07 6.34
N ASN A 75 12.10 -8.77 7.58
CA ASN A 75 12.60 -9.44 8.76
C ASN A 75 11.50 -10.33 9.36
N LEU A 76 11.85 -11.57 9.63
CA LEU A 76 10.96 -12.56 10.24
C LEU A 76 11.57 -13.03 11.56
N CYS A 77 10.75 -13.07 12.61
CA CYS A 77 11.06 -13.76 13.84
C CYS A 77 9.87 -14.67 14.17
N GLU A 78 10.05 -15.97 13.98
CA GLU A 78 8.97 -16.96 14.13
C GLU A 78 8.84 -17.41 15.58
N ASP A 79 9.96 -17.53 16.29
CA ASP A 79 9.93 -17.97 17.70
C ASP A 79 9.75 -16.76 18.64
N THR A 80 8.51 -16.51 18.99
CA THR A 80 8.13 -15.46 19.96
C THR A 80 8.24 -15.91 21.41
N THR A 81 8.54 -17.20 21.65
CA THR A 81 8.62 -17.79 22.99
C THR A 81 10.05 -17.81 23.53
N HIS A 82 11.03 -17.66 22.67
CA HIS A 82 12.45 -17.65 23.05
C HIS A 82 12.79 -16.52 24.02
N LEU A 83 13.67 -16.79 24.99
CA LEU A 83 14.06 -15.81 26.03
C LEU A 83 14.64 -14.50 25.47
N SER A 84 15.24 -14.53 24.28
CA SER A 84 15.78 -13.34 23.62
C SER A 84 14.74 -12.55 22.80
N TYR A 85 13.52 -13.08 22.61
CA TYR A 85 12.48 -12.38 21.86
C TYR A 85 12.13 -10.98 22.39
N PRO A 86 12.05 -10.72 23.71
CA PRO A 86 11.80 -9.37 24.22
C PRO A 86 12.87 -8.35 23.82
N ALA A 87 14.13 -8.78 23.66
CA ALA A 87 15.21 -7.91 23.19
C ALA A 87 15.05 -7.59 21.69
N TYR A 88 14.68 -8.56 20.87
CA TYR A 88 14.33 -8.37 19.48
C TYR A 88 13.13 -7.43 19.32
N ALA A 89 12.04 -7.68 20.04
CA ALA A 89 10.80 -6.92 19.93
C ALA A 89 10.97 -5.44 20.26
N ARG A 90 11.87 -5.09 21.18
CA ARG A 90 12.22 -3.68 21.50
C ARG A 90 12.85 -2.94 20.32
N ASN A 91 13.52 -3.65 19.41
CA ASN A 91 14.16 -3.08 18.24
C ASN A 91 13.32 -3.27 16.96
N ALA A 92 12.19 -3.97 17.04
CA ALA A 92 11.30 -4.29 15.92
C ALA A 92 9.93 -3.60 16.03
N ILE A 93 9.91 -2.41 16.61
CA ILE A 93 8.67 -1.62 16.72
C ILE A 93 8.23 -1.21 15.31
N THR A 94 6.97 -1.51 14.98
CA THR A 94 6.41 -1.13 13.69
C THR A 94 6.28 0.40 13.58
N PRO A 95 6.93 1.05 12.60
CA PRO A 95 6.88 2.49 12.46
C PRO A 95 5.48 2.96 12.04
N ILE A 96 5.11 4.13 12.55
CA ILE A 96 3.93 4.88 12.13
C ILE A 96 4.35 5.75 10.94
N ALA A 97 3.72 5.55 9.79
CA ALA A 97 3.97 6.35 8.59
C ALA A 97 3.08 7.60 8.54
N GLU A 98 1.83 7.48 8.99
CA GLU A 98 0.85 8.56 9.02
C GLU A 98 -0.11 8.39 10.19
N SER A 99 -0.77 9.49 10.57
CA SER A 99 -1.86 9.50 11.57
C SER A 99 -2.95 10.49 11.21
N TRP A 100 -4.19 10.14 11.54
CA TRP A 100 -5.35 10.98 11.29
C TRP A 100 -6.21 11.06 12.54
N LYS A 101 -6.68 12.27 12.86
CA LYS A 101 -7.70 12.44 13.87
C LYS A 101 -9.00 11.81 13.42
N ILE A 102 -9.71 11.19 14.35
CA ILE A 102 -11.04 10.65 14.10
C ILE A 102 -12.04 11.80 14.11
N GLU A 103 -12.73 11.98 12.99
CA GLU A 103 -13.75 13.02 12.84
C GLU A 103 -15.10 12.57 13.38
N GLN A 104 -15.41 11.28 13.23
CA GLN A 104 -16.63 10.65 13.71
C GLN A 104 -16.39 9.18 14.00
N GLU A 105 -17.01 8.68 15.03
CA GLU A 105 -16.98 7.27 15.40
C GLU A 105 -18.40 6.75 15.61
N THR A 106 -18.66 5.52 15.14
CA THR A 106 -19.85 4.74 15.42
C THR A 106 -19.46 3.38 16.01
N ASP A 107 -20.41 2.56 16.39
CA ASP A 107 -20.12 1.20 16.87
C ASP A 107 -19.41 0.35 15.83
N SER A 108 -19.68 0.56 14.55
CA SER A 108 -19.19 -0.28 13.43
C SER A 108 -18.13 0.37 12.56
N SER A 109 -17.94 1.69 12.63
CA SER A 109 -17.06 2.42 11.72
C SER A 109 -16.41 3.65 12.37
N ILE A 110 -15.33 4.13 11.75
CA ILE A 110 -14.68 5.40 12.06
C ILE A 110 -14.57 6.22 10.77
N VAL A 111 -14.64 7.55 10.89
CA VAL A 111 -14.49 8.49 9.78
C VAL A 111 -13.23 9.32 9.98
N VAL A 112 -12.41 9.39 8.94
CA VAL A 112 -11.18 10.18 8.92
C VAL A 112 -11.09 11.01 7.65
N ASN A 113 -10.36 12.12 7.70
CA ASN A 113 -10.08 12.93 6.52
C ASN A 113 -8.81 12.46 5.83
N TRP A 114 -8.96 11.80 4.68
CA TRP A 114 -7.86 11.31 3.85
C TRP A 114 -7.50 12.22 2.68
N SER A 115 -7.93 13.48 2.68
CA SER A 115 -7.66 14.41 1.58
C SER A 115 -6.19 14.42 1.17
N LYS A 116 -5.28 14.63 2.13
CA LYS A 116 -3.83 14.63 1.87
C LYS A 116 -3.31 13.25 1.46
N PHE A 117 -3.71 12.21 2.17
CA PHE A 117 -3.29 10.83 1.86
C PHE A 117 -3.64 10.41 0.43
N LEU A 118 -4.80 10.85 -0.07
CA LEU A 118 -5.22 10.56 -1.42
C LEU A 118 -4.59 11.49 -2.46
N SER A 119 -4.41 12.79 -2.16
CA SER A 119 -4.02 13.81 -3.12
C SER A 119 -2.55 14.21 -3.11
N GLU A 120 -1.77 13.82 -2.09
CA GLU A 120 -0.36 14.19 -1.97
C GLU A 120 0.54 12.96 -1.91
N PRO A 121 1.81 13.06 -2.36
CA PRO A 121 2.82 12.04 -2.15
C PRO A 121 3.16 11.92 -0.67
N ILE A 122 3.22 10.68 -0.15
CA ILE A 122 3.59 10.38 1.24
C ILE A 122 4.95 9.66 1.24
N GLU A 123 5.90 10.21 1.99
CA GLU A 123 7.23 9.63 2.09
C GLU A 123 7.21 8.20 2.64
N GLY A 124 7.95 7.33 1.97
CA GLY A 124 8.05 5.92 2.38
C GLY A 124 6.83 5.05 2.12
N VAL A 125 5.75 5.63 1.61
CA VAL A 125 4.50 4.92 1.26
C VAL A 125 4.16 5.12 -0.21
N ASP A 126 4.27 6.35 -0.70
CA ASP A 126 3.93 6.74 -2.06
C ASP A 126 5.17 6.77 -2.97
N PRO A 127 5.03 6.42 -4.26
CA PRO A 127 6.17 6.40 -5.20
C PRO A 127 6.92 7.72 -5.32
N PHE A 128 6.30 8.85 -5.07
CA PHE A 128 6.94 10.17 -5.16
C PHE A 128 7.30 10.79 -3.81
N GLY A 129 7.02 10.11 -2.74
CA GLY A 129 7.46 10.51 -1.41
C GLY A 129 8.93 10.17 -1.21
N GLY A 130 9.84 11.10 -1.39
CA GLY A 130 11.25 10.90 -1.09
C GLY A 130 12.21 11.16 -2.25
N LYS A 131 13.32 10.43 -2.30
CA LYS A 131 14.48 10.69 -3.20
C LYS A 131 14.20 10.59 -4.70
N THR A 132 13.11 9.96 -5.10
CA THR A 132 12.74 9.77 -6.52
C THR A 132 11.70 10.77 -7.01
N SER A 133 11.40 11.79 -6.24
CA SER A 133 10.52 12.86 -6.67
C SER A 133 11.04 13.51 -7.98
N PRO A 134 10.16 13.72 -8.98
CA PRO A 134 10.54 14.37 -10.23
C PRO A 134 10.97 15.84 -10.06
N GLY A 135 10.66 16.44 -8.93
CA GLY A 135 10.98 17.82 -8.58
C GLY A 135 10.29 18.18 -7.26
N ARG A 136 10.30 19.47 -6.90
CA ARG A 136 9.53 19.95 -5.77
C ARG A 136 8.04 19.79 -6.05
N SER A 137 7.30 19.21 -5.12
CA SER A 137 5.84 19.09 -5.24
C SER A 137 5.17 20.46 -5.29
N LEU A 138 4.16 20.58 -6.14
CA LEU A 138 3.28 21.72 -6.29
C LEU A 138 1.84 21.32 -5.89
N PRO A 139 1.51 21.29 -4.58
CA PRO A 139 0.24 20.76 -4.09
C PRO A 139 -1.00 21.42 -4.69
N GLN A 140 -0.90 22.70 -5.09
CA GLN A 140 -1.98 23.44 -5.76
C GLN A 140 -2.35 22.87 -7.13
N LEU A 141 -1.49 22.02 -7.73
CA LEU A 141 -1.75 21.33 -9.00
C LEU A 141 -2.21 19.88 -8.77
N ASN A 142 -2.20 19.42 -7.52
CA ASN A 142 -2.66 18.08 -7.20
C ASN A 142 -4.19 18.00 -7.25
N LYS A 143 -4.70 16.97 -7.86
CA LYS A 143 -6.14 16.78 -8.02
C LYS A 143 -6.50 15.30 -8.01
N ILE A 144 -7.46 14.93 -7.17
CA ILE A 144 -8.11 13.61 -7.25
C ILE A 144 -9.00 13.62 -8.48
N LEU A 145 -8.74 12.73 -9.42
CA LEU A 145 -9.47 12.62 -10.69
C LEU A 145 -10.61 11.62 -10.61
N GLN A 146 -10.35 10.48 -9.94
CA GLN A 146 -11.30 9.38 -9.85
C GLN A 146 -11.05 8.58 -8.57
N VAL A 147 -12.13 8.11 -7.97
CA VAL A 147 -12.09 7.22 -6.81
C VAL A 147 -13.08 6.09 -7.03
N ASP A 148 -12.60 4.86 -7.08
CA ASP A 148 -13.40 3.65 -7.24
C ASP A 148 -13.22 2.75 -6.04
N VAL A 149 -14.29 2.45 -5.33
CA VAL A 149 -14.26 1.56 -4.16
C VAL A 149 -14.94 0.24 -4.50
N HIS A 150 -14.19 -0.83 -4.33
CA HIS A 150 -14.67 -2.19 -4.52
C HIS A 150 -14.71 -2.94 -3.18
N GLU A 151 -15.11 -4.20 -3.20
CA GLU A 151 -15.18 -5.04 -2.00
C GLU A 151 -13.83 -5.24 -1.29
N LYS A 152 -12.74 -5.35 -2.07
CA LYS A 152 -11.40 -5.69 -1.57
C LYS A 152 -10.32 -4.72 -1.99
N ASN A 153 -10.66 -3.65 -2.71
CA ASN A 153 -9.70 -2.64 -3.11
C ASN A 153 -10.34 -1.26 -3.27
N LEU A 154 -9.49 -0.26 -3.07
CA LEU A 154 -9.73 1.14 -3.38
C LEU A 154 -8.76 1.55 -4.47
N GLU A 155 -9.27 2.11 -5.57
CA GLU A 155 -8.49 2.66 -6.66
C GLU A 155 -8.66 4.18 -6.69
N VAL A 156 -7.55 4.90 -6.69
CA VAL A 156 -7.57 6.37 -6.75
C VAL A 156 -6.65 6.84 -7.85
N SER A 157 -7.18 7.58 -8.80
CA SER A 157 -6.41 8.27 -9.83
C SER A 157 -6.18 9.71 -9.40
N VAL A 158 -4.90 10.08 -9.26
CA VAL A 158 -4.49 11.39 -8.77
C VAL A 158 -3.55 12.03 -9.76
N GLN A 159 -3.81 13.28 -10.12
CA GLN A 159 -2.86 14.13 -10.80
C GLN A 159 -1.92 14.73 -9.76
N TYR A 160 -0.62 14.63 -9.98
CA TYR A 160 0.40 15.35 -9.23
C TYR A 160 1.08 16.41 -10.09
N GLY A 161 1.38 17.54 -9.47
CA GLY A 161 2.19 18.59 -10.05
C GLY A 161 3.55 18.69 -9.38
N PHE A 162 4.59 18.86 -10.19
CA PHE A 162 5.96 19.07 -9.74
C PHE A 162 6.60 20.23 -10.50
N GLU A 163 7.61 20.85 -9.90
CA GLU A 163 8.47 21.81 -10.62
C GLU A 163 9.20 21.11 -11.76
N GLY A 164 9.00 21.63 -12.96
CA GLY A 164 9.77 21.26 -14.14
C GLY A 164 10.91 22.26 -14.41
N THR A 165 11.62 22.07 -15.53
CA THR A 165 12.74 22.95 -15.93
C THR A 165 12.24 24.31 -16.41
N THR A 166 11.20 24.31 -17.24
CA THR A 166 10.62 25.51 -17.85
C THR A 166 9.16 25.74 -17.49
N GLN A 167 8.45 24.67 -17.18
CA GLN A 167 7.04 24.70 -16.81
C GLN A 167 6.73 23.56 -15.84
N PRO A 168 5.62 23.62 -15.08
CA PRO A 168 5.22 22.54 -14.21
C PRO A 168 5.11 21.21 -14.96
N PHE A 169 5.59 20.15 -14.31
CA PHE A 169 5.46 18.79 -14.80
C PHE A 169 4.24 18.13 -14.14
N LEU A 170 3.36 17.56 -14.94
CA LEU A 170 2.16 16.87 -14.47
C LEU A 170 2.27 15.38 -14.75
N THR A 171 1.82 14.58 -13.79
CA THR A 171 1.70 13.13 -13.96
C THR A 171 0.46 12.62 -13.26
N THR A 172 -0.22 11.68 -13.87
CA THR A 172 -1.34 10.99 -13.22
C THR A 172 -0.87 9.64 -12.70
N ILE A 173 -1.12 9.40 -11.44
CA ILE A 173 -0.80 8.15 -10.76
C ILE A 173 -2.10 7.44 -10.38
N ARG A 174 -2.16 6.14 -10.59
CA ARG A 174 -3.17 5.27 -9.99
C ARG A 174 -2.60 4.63 -8.74
N LYS A 175 -3.18 4.94 -7.60
CA LYS A 175 -2.93 4.28 -6.32
C LYS A 175 -3.96 3.17 -6.14
N SER A 176 -3.50 2.00 -5.75
CA SER A 176 -4.34 0.83 -5.48
C SER A 176 -4.09 0.39 -4.04
N LEU A 177 -5.11 0.45 -3.20
CA LEU A 177 -5.07 -0.09 -1.85
C LEU A 177 -5.84 -1.40 -1.83
N LEU A 178 -5.13 -2.52 -1.71
CA LEU A 178 -5.67 -3.87 -1.77
C LEU A 178 -5.75 -4.48 -0.38
N LEU A 179 -6.91 -4.99 0.00
CA LEU A 179 -7.07 -5.75 1.23
C LEU A 179 -6.43 -7.13 1.07
N LEU A 180 -5.45 -7.43 1.91
CA LEU A 180 -4.81 -8.73 1.92
C LEU A 180 -5.71 -9.80 2.57
N PRO A 181 -5.61 -11.06 2.13
CA PRO A 181 -6.38 -12.15 2.72
C PRO A 181 -5.98 -12.36 4.19
N GLU A 182 -6.94 -12.78 5.02
CA GLU A 182 -6.69 -13.14 6.43
C GLU A 182 -5.75 -14.33 6.55
N GLN A 183 -5.92 -15.28 5.65
CA GLN A 183 -5.05 -16.46 5.55
C GLN A 183 -4.22 -16.31 4.27
N PRO A 184 -2.96 -15.87 4.38
CA PRO A 184 -2.06 -15.79 3.23
C PRO A 184 -1.74 -17.18 2.70
N MET A 185 -1.32 -17.26 1.44
CA MET A 185 -0.79 -18.50 0.90
C MET A 185 0.44 -18.93 1.70
N GLN A 186 0.54 -20.23 1.96
CA GLN A 186 1.74 -20.79 2.60
C GLN A 186 2.98 -20.44 1.75
N PRO A 187 4.01 -19.81 2.35
CA PRO A 187 5.21 -19.45 1.63
C PRO A 187 5.95 -20.70 1.14
N ARG A 188 6.67 -20.57 0.03
CA ARG A 188 7.57 -21.60 -0.49
C ARG A 188 8.96 -21.03 -0.60
N ILE A 189 9.94 -21.80 -0.10
CA ILE A 189 11.35 -21.46 -0.23
C ILE A 189 11.75 -21.60 -1.69
N HIS A 190 12.54 -20.65 -2.16
CA HIS A 190 13.09 -20.64 -3.51
C HIS A 190 14.19 -21.69 -3.64
N ASP A 191 14.13 -22.47 -4.71
CA ASP A 191 15.20 -23.36 -5.12
C ASP A 191 15.97 -22.68 -6.28
N ALA A 192 17.27 -22.49 -6.10
CA ALA A 192 18.11 -21.80 -7.09
C ALA A 192 18.18 -22.53 -8.46
N ARG A 193 17.79 -23.81 -8.51
CA ARG A 193 17.70 -24.58 -9.77
C ARG A 193 16.49 -24.21 -10.62
N VAL A 194 15.55 -23.45 -10.06
CA VAL A 194 14.31 -23.04 -10.74
C VAL A 194 14.28 -21.53 -10.81
N GLY A 195 14.21 -20.96 -12.00
CA GLY A 195 14.31 -19.52 -12.28
C GLY A 195 13.04 -18.70 -11.96
N TYR A 196 12.46 -18.87 -10.78
CA TYR A 196 11.34 -18.03 -10.33
C TYR A 196 11.83 -16.73 -9.69
N ASP A 197 11.05 -15.66 -9.85
CA ASP A 197 11.24 -14.45 -9.05
C ASP A 197 11.13 -14.76 -7.56
N ASN A 198 12.03 -14.19 -6.78
CA ASN A 198 12.08 -14.42 -5.35
C ASN A 198 12.23 -13.13 -4.55
N ILE A 199 11.83 -13.20 -3.29
CA ILE A 199 11.97 -12.12 -2.32
C ILE A 199 12.81 -12.64 -1.17
N PRO A 200 13.98 -12.03 -0.90
CA PRO A 200 14.79 -12.38 0.25
C PRO A 200 14.13 -11.87 1.54
N LYS A 201 14.07 -12.73 2.56
CA LYS A 201 13.70 -12.38 3.92
C LYS A 201 14.78 -12.81 4.89
N ARG A 202 15.07 -11.99 5.87
CA ARG A 202 15.99 -12.31 6.95
C ARG A 202 15.22 -13.03 8.04
N LYS A 203 15.65 -14.25 8.35
CA LYS A 203 15.07 -15.04 9.43
C LYS A 203 15.96 -14.94 10.65
N PHE A 204 15.42 -14.37 11.72
CA PHE A 204 16.08 -14.35 13.01
C PHE A 204 15.88 -15.70 13.68
N ASN A 205 16.97 -16.40 13.91
CA ASN A 205 17.04 -17.61 14.72
C ASN A 205 17.96 -17.30 15.90
N PHE A 206 17.46 -17.47 17.11
CA PHE A 206 18.22 -17.18 18.32
C PHE A 206 19.26 -18.28 18.66
N ASP A 207 19.13 -19.44 18.05
CA ASP A 207 20.03 -20.59 18.25
C ASP A 207 21.31 -20.52 17.41
N THR A 208 21.34 -19.60 16.45
CA THR A 208 22.50 -19.41 15.56
C THR A 208 23.05 -17.99 15.67
N PRO A 209 24.39 -17.81 15.62
CA PRO A 209 25.00 -16.49 15.71
C PRO A 209 24.84 -15.64 14.44
N SER A 210 24.24 -16.18 13.38
CA SER A 210 24.08 -15.51 12.09
C SER A 210 22.60 -15.41 11.69
N ILE A 211 22.26 -14.28 11.08
CA ILE A 211 20.94 -14.06 10.47
C ILE A 211 20.97 -14.71 9.08
N ALA A 212 20.22 -15.77 8.90
CA ALA A 212 20.09 -16.42 7.60
C ALA A 212 19.12 -15.63 6.71
N ALA A 213 19.47 -15.45 5.43
CA ALA A 213 18.54 -14.98 4.42
C ALA A 213 17.88 -16.19 3.75
N GLU A 214 16.57 -16.27 3.82
CA GLU A 214 15.77 -17.21 3.06
C GLU A 214 15.10 -16.50 1.89
N ASN A 215 15.18 -17.09 0.71
CA ASN A 215 14.50 -16.58 -0.48
C ASN A 215 13.15 -17.28 -0.65
N TYR A 216 12.09 -16.50 -0.82
CA TYR A 216 10.74 -17.01 -1.02
C TYR A 216 10.26 -16.73 -2.43
N ILE A 217 9.60 -17.71 -3.04
CA ILE A 217 9.05 -17.56 -4.41
C ILE A 217 7.91 -16.55 -4.40
N THR A 218 7.95 -15.60 -5.32
CA THR A 218 6.83 -14.72 -5.62
C THR A 218 5.75 -15.49 -6.36
N ARG A 219 4.55 -15.58 -5.80
CA ARG A 219 3.42 -16.32 -6.37
C ARG A 219 2.15 -15.50 -6.36
N PHE A 220 1.34 -15.71 -7.40
CA PHE A 220 0.01 -15.14 -7.51
C PHE A 220 -1.02 -16.26 -7.65
N ARG A 221 -2.17 -16.09 -7.02
CA ARG A 221 -3.33 -16.94 -7.26
C ARG A 221 -4.31 -16.17 -8.12
N ILE A 222 -4.44 -16.56 -9.38
CA ILE A 222 -5.40 -16.00 -10.32
C ILE A 222 -6.59 -16.96 -10.37
N VAL A 223 -7.77 -16.46 -10.00
CA VAL A 223 -9.02 -17.21 -10.05
C VAL A 223 -10.05 -16.37 -10.81
N PRO A 224 -10.73 -16.93 -11.81
CA PRO A 224 -11.84 -16.23 -12.45
C PRO A 224 -12.97 -15.98 -11.46
N SER A 225 -13.71 -14.91 -11.65
CA SER A 225 -14.89 -14.63 -10.83
C SER A 225 -15.96 -15.70 -11.05
N PRO A 226 -16.87 -15.96 -10.08
CA PRO A 226 -17.97 -16.88 -10.29
C PRO A 226 -18.87 -16.53 -11.48
N LYS A 227 -18.92 -15.24 -11.85
CA LYS A 227 -19.64 -14.78 -13.03
C LYS A 227 -18.92 -15.22 -14.31
N ASP A 228 -17.61 -15.03 -14.38
CA ASP A 228 -16.80 -15.40 -15.54
C ASP A 228 -16.78 -16.90 -15.77
N VAL A 229 -16.66 -17.68 -14.68
CA VAL A 229 -16.76 -19.16 -14.75
C VAL A 229 -18.10 -19.58 -15.32
N ARG A 230 -19.20 -18.97 -14.86
CA ARG A 230 -20.53 -19.30 -15.40
C ARG A 230 -20.66 -18.93 -16.88
N SER A 231 -20.16 -17.78 -17.29
CA SER A 231 -20.15 -17.34 -18.69
C SER A 231 -19.32 -18.29 -19.56
N TYR A 232 -18.14 -18.68 -19.10
CA TYR A 232 -17.28 -19.65 -19.78
C TYR A 232 -17.96 -21.00 -19.98
N LEU A 233 -18.59 -21.55 -18.92
CA LEU A 233 -19.31 -22.83 -18.98
C LEU A 233 -20.55 -22.78 -19.86
N GLN A 234 -21.12 -21.58 -20.10
CA GLN A 234 -22.23 -21.34 -21.02
C GLN A 234 -21.79 -21.05 -22.45
N GLY A 235 -20.47 -21.08 -22.74
CA GLY A 235 -19.94 -20.79 -24.06
C GLY A 235 -20.07 -19.33 -24.50
N LYS A 236 -20.09 -18.39 -23.54
CA LYS A 236 -20.17 -16.95 -23.80
C LYS A 236 -18.86 -16.25 -23.54
#